data_0fdc8c375eed5099c7cb879687822803
#
_entry.id   0fdc8c375eed5099c7cb879687822803
#
_cell.length_a   1.000
_cell.length_b   1.000
_cell.length_c   1.000
_cell.angle_alpha   90.00
_cell.angle_beta   90.00
_cell.angle_gamma   90.00
#
_symmetry.space_group_name_H-M   'P 1'
#
loop_
_entity.id
_entity.type
_entity.pdbx_description
1 polymer ?
#
loop_
_entity_poly.entity_id
_entity_poly.type
_entity_poly.pdbx_seq_one_letter_code
_entity_poly.pdbx_strand_id
1 'polypeptide(L)'
;MIPKAQLPLRCWAEIDLGALERNLRRIRASLPAHIRYVAVVKADAYGHGLHQVAARLMHAGADLFAVATLSEAIALRELGPGWPILLLSPLIPDEAPYVVEHDVAVTVSSVEEVQRLNAAAAAKSRTLDVHLKIDTGMGRAGVWHTETAPVHAALRASEHLRLAGVFTHFASPDDDPEFTQEQRRRFLAALESCENIDLSTLLV
;
A
#
# COMPACT_ATOMS: atom_id res chain seq x y z
N MET A 1 33.30 30.82 -7.48
CA MET A 1 32.46 29.73 -7.02
C MET A 1 32.29 28.76 -8.19
N ILE A 2 32.77 27.51 -8.12
CA ILE A 2 32.60 26.51 -9.19
C ILE A 2 31.11 26.10 -9.21
N PRO A 3 30.42 26.18 -10.37
CA PRO A 3 29.03 25.75 -10.48
C PRO A 3 28.88 24.29 -10.02
N LYS A 4 27.83 23.99 -9.27
CA LYS A 4 27.57 22.65 -8.70
C LYS A 4 27.61 21.52 -9.76
N ALA A 5 27.24 21.82 -11.01
CA ALA A 5 27.26 20.90 -12.14
C ALA A 5 28.67 20.55 -12.69
N GLN A 6 29.71 21.21 -12.18
CA GLN A 6 31.11 21.00 -12.64
C GLN A 6 31.99 20.29 -11.61
N LEU A 7 31.44 19.96 -10.43
CA LEU A 7 32.19 19.20 -9.43
C LEU A 7 32.22 17.73 -9.83
N PRO A 8 33.41 17.08 -9.81
CA PRO A 8 33.50 15.64 -10.05
C PRO A 8 32.73 14.87 -8.93
N LEU A 9 31.91 13.94 -9.33
CA LEU A 9 31.24 13.06 -8.38
C LEU A 9 32.27 12.11 -7.75
N ARG A 10 32.27 11.99 -6.43
CA ARG A 10 33.14 11.05 -5.71
C ARG A 10 32.59 9.63 -5.73
N CYS A 11 31.27 9.48 -5.79
CA CYS A 11 30.56 8.22 -5.92
C CYS A 11 29.19 8.47 -6.56
N TRP A 12 28.63 7.43 -7.16
CA TRP A 12 27.27 7.43 -7.69
C TRP A 12 26.70 6.03 -7.61
N ALA A 13 25.37 5.93 -7.64
CA ALA A 13 24.66 4.69 -7.85
C ALA A 13 24.20 4.62 -9.29
N GLU A 14 24.45 3.49 -9.95
CA GLU A 14 24.01 3.23 -11.32
C GLU A 14 22.83 2.26 -11.28
N ILE A 15 21.66 2.69 -11.77
CA ILE A 15 20.41 1.93 -11.73
C ILE A 15 20.06 1.43 -13.13
N ASP A 16 20.12 0.11 -13.33
CA ASP A 16 19.65 -0.53 -14.57
C ASP A 16 18.13 -0.73 -14.53
N LEU A 17 17.39 0.23 -15.10
CA LEU A 17 15.93 0.15 -15.22
C LEU A 17 15.48 -1.00 -16.12
N GLY A 18 16.32 -1.47 -17.05
CA GLY A 18 16.04 -2.65 -17.86
C GLY A 18 16.10 -3.93 -17.04
N ALA A 19 17.03 -4.04 -16.10
CA ALA A 19 17.08 -5.15 -15.15
C ALA A 19 15.83 -5.18 -14.25
N LEU A 20 15.42 -4.01 -13.76
CA LEU A 20 14.20 -3.88 -12.96
C LEU A 20 12.95 -4.38 -13.73
N GLU A 21 12.80 -3.96 -14.98
CA GLU A 21 11.71 -4.41 -15.84
C GLU A 21 11.75 -5.93 -16.09
N ARG A 22 12.93 -6.49 -16.41
CA ARG A 22 13.09 -7.95 -16.60
C ARG A 22 12.73 -8.72 -15.32
N ASN A 23 13.12 -8.22 -14.16
CA ASN A 23 12.80 -8.82 -12.86
C ASN A 23 11.29 -8.82 -12.60
N LEU A 24 10.59 -7.70 -12.82
CA LEU A 24 9.14 -7.64 -12.67
C LEU A 24 8.45 -8.63 -13.63
N ARG A 25 8.83 -8.66 -14.90
CA ARG A 25 8.28 -9.61 -15.88
C ARG A 25 8.48 -11.06 -15.45
N ARG A 26 9.65 -11.40 -14.87
CA ARG A 26 9.94 -12.73 -14.36
C ARG A 26 9.04 -13.10 -13.18
N ILE A 27 8.85 -12.17 -12.23
CA ILE A 27 7.93 -12.35 -11.10
C ILE A 27 6.50 -12.55 -11.62
N ARG A 28 6.03 -11.68 -12.52
CA ARG A 28 4.68 -11.78 -13.10
C ARG A 28 4.47 -13.12 -13.81
N ALA A 29 5.45 -13.63 -14.54
CA ALA A 29 5.37 -14.92 -15.22
C ALA A 29 5.28 -16.13 -14.27
N SER A 30 5.70 -15.99 -13.01
CA SER A 30 5.58 -17.02 -11.98
C SER A 30 4.28 -16.97 -11.20
N LEU A 31 3.49 -15.91 -11.37
CA LEU A 31 2.22 -15.71 -10.67
C LEU A 31 1.03 -16.11 -11.55
N PRO A 32 -0.05 -16.68 -10.98
CA PRO A 32 -1.31 -16.85 -11.67
C PRO A 32 -1.83 -15.52 -12.26
N ALA A 33 -2.49 -15.58 -13.41
CA ALA A 33 -2.94 -14.38 -14.14
C ALA A 33 -3.90 -13.47 -13.36
N HIS A 34 -4.64 -14.02 -12.40
CA HIS A 34 -5.57 -13.26 -11.57
C HIS A 34 -4.89 -12.53 -10.39
N ILE A 35 -3.62 -12.83 -10.10
CA ILE A 35 -2.88 -12.16 -9.02
C ILE A 35 -2.43 -10.77 -9.48
N ARG A 36 -2.77 -9.75 -8.70
CA ARG A 36 -2.33 -8.37 -8.94
C ARG A 36 -1.02 -8.11 -8.23
N TYR A 37 -0.14 -7.38 -8.89
CA TYR A 37 1.19 -7.06 -8.37
C TYR A 37 1.24 -5.62 -7.86
N VAL A 38 1.51 -5.46 -6.57
CA VAL A 38 1.73 -4.16 -5.93
C VAL A 38 3.22 -3.84 -5.93
N ALA A 39 3.62 -2.82 -6.66
CA ALA A 39 5.00 -2.36 -6.65
C ALA A 39 5.23 -1.42 -5.46
N VAL A 40 6.01 -1.86 -4.47
CA VAL A 40 6.38 -1.04 -3.31
C VAL A 40 7.58 -0.17 -3.68
N VAL A 41 7.37 1.15 -3.73
CA VAL A 41 8.37 2.14 -4.19
C VAL A 41 8.64 3.24 -3.16
N LYS A 42 8.38 2.99 -1.89
CA LYS A 42 8.67 3.89 -0.77
C LYS A 42 10.17 4.19 -0.64
N ALA A 43 10.51 5.22 0.13
CA ALA A 43 11.90 5.67 0.37
C ALA A 43 12.66 5.92 -0.94
N ASP A 44 12.05 6.72 -1.84
CA ASP A 44 12.60 7.02 -3.17
C ASP A 44 12.90 5.75 -3.99
N ALA A 45 11.94 4.79 -3.99
CA ALA A 45 12.11 3.45 -4.55
C ALA A 45 13.35 2.74 -3.93
N TYR A 46 13.48 2.81 -2.61
CA TYR A 46 14.64 2.29 -1.86
C TYR A 46 15.98 2.91 -2.35
N GLY A 47 15.96 4.21 -2.66
CA GLY A 47 17.11 4.95 -3.14
C GLY A 47 17.41 4.77 -4.63
N HIS A 48 16.51 4.15 -5.40
CA HIS A 48 16.69 3.93 -6.84
C HIS A 48 16.07 5.02 -7.71
N GLY A 49 15.41 6.02 -7.11
CA GLY A 49 14.74 7.12 -7.82
C GLY A 49 13.27 6.79 -8.13
N LEU A 50 12.36 7.36 -7.32
CA LEU A 50 10.92 7.06 -7.36
C LEU A 50 10.31 7.23 -8.75
N HIS A 51 10.55 8.38 -9.39
CA HIS A 51 9.92 8.71 -10.67
C HIS A 51 10.35 7.77 -11.80
N GLN A 52 11.67 7.53 -11.92
CA GLN A 52 12.23 6.68 -12.98
C GLN A 52 11.82 5.22 -12.80
N VAL A 53 11.87 4.72 -11.55
CA VAL A 53 11.46 3.36 -11.23
C VAL A 53 9.97 3.17 -11.46
N ALA A 54 9.12 4.06 -10.95
CA ALA A 54 7.68 3.95 -11.11
C ALA A 54 7.26 4.03 -12.58
N ALA A 55 7.79 5.00 -13.34
CA ALA A 55 7.53 5.11 -14.77
C ALA A 55 7.90 3.83 -15.53
N ARG A 56 9.05 3.21 -15.20
CA ARG A 56 9.46 1.93 -15.81
C ARG A 56 8.52 0.79 -15.43
N LEU A 57 8.13 0.69 -14.16
CA LEU A 57 7.27 -0.39 -13.67
C LEU A 57 5.82 -0.27 -14.17
N MET A 58 5.32 0.95 -14.43
CA MET A 58 4.04 1.19 -15.10
C MET A 58 3.97 0.48 -16.46
N HIS A 59 5.03 0.61 -17.26
CA HIS A 59 5.12 -0.05 -18.57
C HIS A 59 5.44 -1.55 -18.48
N ALA A 60 6.03 -1.99 -17.38
CA ALA A 60 6.43 -3.39 -17.19
C ALA A 60 5.33 -4.29 -16.62
N GLY A 61 4.19 -3.73 -16.20
CA GLY A 61 3.03 -4.49 -15.75
C GLY A 61 2.81 -4.51 -14.23
N ALA A 62 3.23 -3.47 -13.50
CA ALA A 62 2.73 -3.23 -12.15
C ALA A 62 1.23 -2.91 -12.21
N ASP A 63 0.42 -3.43 -11.30
CA ASP A 63 -1.02 -3.16 -11.24
C ASP A 63 -1.34 -1.94 -10.38
N LEU A 64 -0.56 -1.71 -9.32
CA LEU A 64 -0.65 -0.55 -8.45
C LEU A 64 0.67 -0.30 -7.73
N PHE A 65 0.80 0.89 -7.13
CA PHE A 65 1.98 1.26 -6.35
C PHE A 65 1.65 1.35 -4.87
N ALA A 66 2.65 1.09 -4.02
CA ALA A 66 2.54 1.33 -2.60
C ALA A 66 3.74 2.13 -2.09
N VAL A 67 3.44 3.11 -1.23
CA VAL A 67 4.39 4.06 -0.64
C VAL A 67 4.20 4.14 0.87
N ALA A 68 5.11 4.83 1.56
CA ALA A 68 5.04 4.98 3.02
C ALA A 68 4.51 6.36 3.46
N THR A 69 4.62 7.39 2.63
CA THR A 69 4.24 8.75 3.01
C THR A 69 3.33 9.39 1.97
N LEU A 70 2.52 10.35 2.42
CA LEU A 70 1.67 11.14 1.52
C LEU A 70 2.49 11.92 0.49
N SER A 71 3.66 12.43 0.85
CA SER A 71 4.54 13.14 -0.07
C SER A 71 5.03 12.26 -1.22
N GLU A 72 5.36 10.99 -0.95
CA GLU A 72 5.69 10.01 -2.00
C GLU A 72 4.49 9.70 -2.90
N ALA A 73 3.28 9.59 -2.32
CA ALA A 73 2.07 9.38 -3.10
C ALA A 73 1.77 10.56 -4.04
N ILE A 74 1.95 11.79 -3.57
CA ILE A 74 1.79 13.00 -4.37
C ILE A 74 2.84 13.04 -5.49
N ALA A 75 4.11 12.73 -5.19
CA ALA A 75 5.17 12.65 -6.20
C ALA A 75 4.87 11.59 -7.28
N LEU A 76 4.31 10.44 -6.90
CA LEU A 76 3.83 9.45 -7.89
C LEU A 76 2.69 9.98 -8.75
N ARG A 77 1.78 10.77 -8.17
CA ARG A 77 0.66 11.35 -8.89
C ARG A 77 1.10 12.36 -9.96
N GLU A 78 2.27 12.96 -9.84
CA GLU A 78 2.90 13.83 -10.86
C GLU A 78 3.23 13.06 -12.14
N LEU A 79 3.44 11.75 -12.09
CA LEU A 79 3.67 10.91 -13.27
C LEU A 79 2.41 10.69 -14.13
N GLY A 80 1.24 11.03 -13.60
CA GLY A 80 -0.03 10.98 -14.33
C GLY A 80 -1.20 10.54 -13.46
N PRO A 81 -2.42 10.87 -13.89
CA PRO A 81 -3.64 10.48 -13.20
C PRO A 81 -3.96 8.99 -13.40
N GLY A 82 -4.78 8.44 -12.49
CA GLY A 82 -5.44 7.14 -12.69
C GLY A 82 -4.66 5.92 -12.21
N TRP A 83 -3.39 6.04 -11.82
CA TRP A 83 -2.67 4.92 -11.21
C TRP A 83 -3.16 4.70 -9.78
N PRO A 84 -3.55 3.47 -9.41
CA PRO A 84 -3.87 3.17 -8.02
C PRO A 84 -2.62 3.28 -7.14
N ILE A 85 -2.72 4.05 -6.06
CA ILE A 85 -1.63 4.27 -5.09
C ILE A 85 -2.16 3.93 -3.71
N LEU A 86 -1.44 3.07 -2.98
CA LEU A 86 -1.74 2.69 -1.60
C LEU A 86 -0.70 3.28 -0.64
N LEU A 87 -1.16 4.01 0.36
CA LEU A 87 -0.36 4.43 1.49
C LEU A 87 -0.32 3.33 2.55
N LEU A 88 0.86 2.73 2.77
CA LEU A 88 1.05 1.57 3.66
C LEU A 88 1.14 1.93 5.15
N SER A 89 1.60 3.14 5.46
CA SER A 89 1.76 3.60 6.83
C SER A 89 0.46 4.16 7.39
N PRO A 90 0.27 4.13 8.73
CA PRO A 90 -0.79 4.89 9.37
C PRO A 90 -0.72 6.36 8.96
N LEU A 91 -1.89 6.96 8.75
CA LEU A 91 -2.02 8.35 8.36
C LEU A 91 -1.99 9.25 9.61
N ILE A 92 -1.25 10.34 9.56
CA ILE A 92 -1.41 11.37 10.59
C ILE A 92 -2.74 12.12 10.36
N PRO A 93 -3.42 12.57 11.44
CA PRO A 93 -4.78 13.12 11.33
C PRO A 93 -4.95 14.24 10.30
N ASP A 94 -3.97 15.14 10.21
CA ASP A 94 -4.00 16.31 9.33
C ASP A 94 -3.83 15.95 7.83
N GLU A 95 -3.40 14.75 7.51
CA GLU A 95 -3.26 14.29 6.12
C GLU A 95 -4.58 13.79 5.51
N ALA A 96 -5.61 13.51 6.32
CA ALA A 96 -6.87 12.93 5.84
C ALA A 96 -7.55 13.72 4.69
N PRO A 97 -7.62 15.06 4.69
CA PRO A 97 -8.19 15.80 3.56
C PRO A 97 -7.38 15.67 2.27
N TYR A 98 -6.06 15.50 2.37
CA TYR A 98 -5.15 15.44 1.22
C TYR A 98 -5.19 14.08 0.52
N VAL A 99 -5.29 12.97 1.27
CA VAL A 99 -5.43 11.65 0.63
C VAL A 99 -6.72 11.56 -0.18
N VAL A 100 -7.79 12.20 0.26
CA VAL A 100 -9.05 12.31 -0.49
C VAL A 100 -8.86 13.17 -1.75
N GLU A 101 -8.14 14.29 -1.64
CA GLU A 101 -7.90 15.20 -2.75
C GLU A 101 -7.07 14.55 -3.86
N HIS A 102 -6.02 13.84 -3.48
CA HIS A 102 -5.09 13.20 -4.40
C HIS A 102 -5.51 11.78 -4.82
N ASP A 103 -6.68 11.30 -4.40
CA ASP A 103 -7.19 9.96 -4.72
C ASP A 103 -6.16 8.85 -4.37
N VAL A 104 -5.70 8.88 -3.12
CA VAL A 104 -4.73 7.92 -2.59
C VAL A 104 -5.45 6.97 -1.65
N ALA A 105 -5.46 5.67 -1.98
CA ALA A 105 -5.96 4.64 -1.08
C ALA A 105 -5.10 4.56 0.18
N VAL A 106 -5.73 4.34 1.32
CA VAL A 106 -5.04 4.37 2.62
C VAL A 106 -5.24 3.11 3.43
N THR A 107 -4.26 2.82 4.27
CA THR A 107 -4.33 1.73 5.24
C THR A 107 -5.08 2.19 6.48
N VAL A 108 -5.98 1.35 7.00
CA VAL A 108 -6.71 1.55 8.26
C VAL A 108 -6.51 0.37 9.19
N SER A 109 -6.46 0.64 10.49
CA SER A 109 -6.23 -0.33 11.55
C SER A 109 -7.03 -0.07 12.83
N SER A 110 -7.82 1.00 12.87
CA SER A 110 -8.67 1.32 14.03
C SER A 110 -10.01 1.93 13.61
N VAL A 111 -10.98 1.87 14.51
CA VAL A 111 -12.30 2.49 14.33
C VAL A 111 -12.18 4.01 14.19
N GLU A 112 -11.28 4.63 14.95
CA GLU A 112 -11.03 6.06 14.93
C GLU A 112 -10.48 6.54 13.58
N GLU A 113 -9.57 5.76 12.97
CA GLU A 113 -9.07 6.04 11.62
C GLU A 113 -10.19 5.98 10.59
N VAL A 114 -11.03 4.94 10.66
CA VAL A 114 -12.19 4.78 9.78
C VAL A 114 -13.14 5.96 9.89
N GLN A 115 -13.51 6.36 11.10
CA GLN A 115 -14.42 7.50 11.34
C GLN A 115 -13.86 8.81 10.79
N ARG A 116 -12.59 9.08 11.06
CA ARG A 116 -11.90 10.29 10.58
C ARG A 116 -11.85 10.36 9.05
N LEU A 117 -11.48 9.25 8.41
CA LEU A 117 -11.41 9.18 6.94
C LEU A 117 -12.78 9.31 6.30
N ASN A 118 -13.81 8.67 6.88
CA ASN A 118 -15.18 8.81 6.41
C ASN A 118 -15.66 10.26 6.47
N ALA A 119 -15.38 10.95 7.56
CA ALA A 119 -15.71 12.38 7.70
C ALA A 119 -14.95 13.25 6.68
N ALA A 120 -13.67 13.00 6.45
CA ALA A 120 -12.86 13.73 5.47
C ALA A 120 -13.36 13.52 4.03
N ALA A 121 -13.74 12.28 3.68
CA ALA A 121 -14.28 11.93 2.38
C ALA A 121 -15.69 12.54 2.17
N ALA A 122 -16.55 12.49 3.21
CA ALA A 122 -17.87 13.14 3.22
C ALA A 122 -17.76 14.65 2.98
N ALA A 123 -16.84 15.34 3.66
CA ALA A 123 -16.63 16.78 3.50
C ALA A 123 -16.26 17.19 2.06
N LYS A 124 -15.68 16.27 1.28
CA LYS A 124 -15.34 16.47 -0.13
C LYS A 124 -16.36 15.82 -1.09
N SER A 125 -17.44 15.21 -0.59
CA SER A 125 -18.45 14.47 -1.37
C SER A 125 -17.79 13.41 -2.29
N ARG A 126 -16.78 12.70 -1.77
CA ARG A 126 -16.04 11.65 -2.47
C ARG A 126 -16.12 10.33 -1.72
N THR A 127 -15.85 9.25 -2.43
CA THR A 127 -15.60 7.93 -1.82
C THR A 127 -14.12 7.66 -1.86
N LEU A 128 -13.56 7.24 -0.71
CA LEU A 128 -12.14 6.92 -0.57
C LEU A 128 -11.95 5.41 -0.47
N ASP A 129 -11.01 4.88 -1.23
CA ASP A 129 -10.59 3.47 -1.10
C ASP A 129 -9.72 3.28 0.13
N VAL A 130 -10.02 2.24 0.90
CA VAL A 130 -9.25 1.88 2.09
C VAL A 130 -8.87 0.41 2.09
N HIS A 131 -7.72 0.11 2.68
CA HIS A 131 -7.25 -1.25 2.90
C HIS A 131 -7.16 -1.54 4.39
N LEU A 132 -7.84 -2.58 4.84
CA LEU A 132 -7.76 -3.03 6.23
C LEU A 132 -6.46 -3.79 6.45
N LYS A 133 -5.63 -3.29 7.35
CA LYS A 133 -4.39 -3.97 7.72
C LYS A 133 -4.56 -4.73 9.02
N ILE A 134 -4.23 -6.03 8.98
CA ILE A 134 -4.32 -6.94 10.12
C ILE A 134 -2.91 -7.29 10.58
N ASP A 135 -2.60 -7.04 11.85
CA ASP A 135 -1.38 -7.51 12.47
C ASP A 135 -1.56 -8.95 12.96
N THR A 136 -0.87 -9.85 12.33
CA THR A 136 -0.89 -11.28 12.64
C THR A 136 0.33 -11.76 13.43
N GLY A 137 1.21 -10.82 13.81
CA GLY A 137 2.41 -11.12 14.60
C GLY A 137 3.66 -10.35 14.20
N MET A 138 3.56 -9.41 13.22
CA MET A 138 4.67 -8.50 12.88
C MET A 138 4.96 -7.49 14.00
N GLY A 139 3.92 -7.09 14.78
CA GLY A 139 4.07 -6.19 15.93
C GLY A 139 4.45 -4.76 15.56
N ARG A 140 4.01 -4.24 14.40
CA ARG A 140 4.39 -2.91 13.92
C ARG A 140 3.20 -2.00 13.63
N ALA A 141 2.28 -2.43 12.81
CA ALA A 141 1.10 -1.67 12.41
C ALA A 141 0.01 -2.63 11.91
N GLY A 142 -1.26 -2.27 12.15
CA GLY A 142 -2.42 -3.09 11.84
C GLY A 142 -3.28 -3.32 13.10
N VAL A 143 -4.56 -3.61 12.91
CA VAL A 143 -5.40 -4.09 13.98
C VAL A 143 -4.95 -5.50 14.39
N TRP A 144 -4.92 -5.80 15.69
CA TRP A 144 -4.58 -7.15 16.14
C TRP A 144 -5.60 -8.16 15.61
N HIS A 145 -5.15 -9.31 15.15
CA HIS A 145 -5.96 -10.27 14.40
C HIS A 145 -7.24 -10.74 15.10
N THR A 146 -7.29 -10.70 16.45
CA THR A 146 -8.51 -11.02 17.23
C THR A 146 -9.45 -9.83 17.41
N GLU A 147 -9.05 -8.64 16.99
CA GLU A 147 -9.79 -7.37 17.16
C GLU A 147 -10.27 -6.78 15.82
N THR A 148 -10.22 -7.58 14.76
CA THR A 148 -10.52 -7.14 13.39
C THR A 148 -12.00 -6.80 13.17
N ALA A 149 -12.91 -7.57 13.76
CA ALA A 149 -14.35 -7.46 13.53
C ALA A 149 -14.94 -6.05 13.80
N PRO A 150 -14.61 -5.35 14.89
CA PRO A 150 -15.10 -3.99 15.12
C PRO A 150 -14.67 -2.97 14.06
N VAL A 151 -13.42 -3.06 13.56
CA VAL A 151 -12.90 -2.16 12.53
C VAL A 151 -13.61 -2.44 11.20
N HIS A 152 -13.79 -3.71 10.85
CA HIS A 152 -14.55 -4.11 9.67
C HIS A 152 -16.02 -3.64 9.75
N ALA A 153 -16.67 -3.77 10.92
CA ALA A 153 -18.03 -3.28 11.12
C ALA A 153 -18.13 -1.76 10.91
N ALA A 154 -17.15 -0.99 11.40
CA ALA A 154 -17.08 0.46 11.17
C ALA A 154 -16.91 0.80 9.68
N LEU A 155 -16.08 0.04 8.94
CA LEU A 155 -15.93 0.20 7.49
C LEU A 155 -17.24 -0.06 6.75
N ARG A 156 -17.97 -1.12 7.09
CA ARG A 156 -19.28 -1.44 6.50
C ARG A 156 -20.34 -0.37 6.75
N ALA A 157 -20.27 0.30 7.90
CA ALA A 157 -21.18 1.39 8.27
C ALA A 157 -20.82 2.74 7.62
N SER A 158 -19.68 2.84 6.95
CA SER A 158 -19.18 4.06 6.36
C SER A 158 -19.74 4.27 4.95
N GLU A 159 -20.38 5.40 4.70
CA GLU A 159 -21.00 5.74 3.40
C GLU A 159 -19.99 6.29 2.38
N HIS A 160 -18.87 6.84 2.87
CA HIS A 160 -17.86 7.50 2.04
C HIS A 160 -16.52 6.75 1.98
N LEU A 161 -16.49 5.50 2.49
CA LEU A 161 -15.33 4.61 2.34
C LEU A 161 -15.72 3.36 1.56
N ARG A 162 -14.78 2.88 0.75
CA ARG A 162 -14.89 1.59 0.08
C ARG A 162 -13.73 0.69 0.54
N LEU A 163 -14.05 -0.44 1.13
CA LEU A 163 -13.04 -1.47 1.41
C LEU A 163 -12.54 -2.04 0.08
N ALA A 164 -11.31 -1.72 -0.30
CA ALA A 164 -10.69 -2.14 -1.56
C ALA A 164 -9.72 -3.31 -1.38
N GLY A 165 -9.27 -3.56 -0.16
CA GLY A 165 -8.39 -4.69 0.13
C GLY A 165 -8.21 -4.96 1.61
N VAL A 166 -7.64 -6.12 1.90
CA VAL A 166 -7.25 -6.55 3.25
C VAL A 166 -5.86 -7.18 3.15
N PHE A 167 -4.96 -6.86 4.06
CA PHE A 167 -3.63 -7.44 4.02
C PHE A 167 -2.96 -7.59 5.38
N THR A 168 -1.96 -8.45 5.43
CA THR A 168 -1.02 -8.58 6.54
C THR A 168 0.42 -8.45 6.05
N HIS A 169 1.37 -8.47 6.98
CA HIS A 169 2.80 -8.49 6.68
C HIS A 169 3.47 -9.61 7.46
N PHE A 170 4.13 -10.50 6.76
CA PHE A 170 4.90 -11.57 7.40
C PHE A 170 6.16 -11.01 8.08
N ALA A 171 6.46 -11.48 9.29
CA ALA A 171 7.57 -10.98 10.08
C ALA A 171 8.92 -11.48 9.57
N SER A 172 9.00 -12.77 9.22
CA SER A 172 10.24 -13.43 8.82
C SER A 172 9.98 -14.59 7.85
N PRO A 173 9.44 -14.31 6.64
CA PRO A 173 9.02 -15.37 5.72
C PRO A 173 10.17 -16.21 5.18
N ASP A 174 11.40 -15.67 5.17
CA ASP A 174 12.59 -16.34 4.66
C ASP A 174 13.25 -17.24 5.71
N ASP A 175 13.11 -16.90 7.01
CA ASP A 175 13.86 -17.54 8.09
C ASP A 175 12.98 -18.40 9.01
N ASP A 176 11.66 -18.13 9.09
CA ASP A 176 10.72 -18.82 9.97
C ASP A 176 9.44 -19.24 9.23
N PRO A 177 9.48 -20.37 8.50
CA PRO A 177 8.32 -20.89 7.79
C PRO A 177 7.15 -21.27 8.71
N GLU A 178 7.42 -21.76 9.93
CA GLU A 178 6.38 -22.18 10.87
C GLU A 178 5.58 -20.96 11.36
N PHE A 179 6.28 -19.90 11.76
CA PHE A 179 5.61 -18.67 12.17
C PHE A 179 4.89 -17.98 10.99
N THR A 180 5.43 -18.08 9.78
CA THR A 180 4.76 -17.59 8.56
C THR A 180 3.43 -18.31 8.34
N GLN A 181 3.36 -19.65 8.51
CA GLN A 181 2.12 -20.40 8.43
C GLN A 181 1.15 -20.04 9.57
N GLU A 182 1.65 -19.80 10.77
CA GLU A 182 0.85 -19.33 11.89
C GLU A 182 0.24 -17.95 11.60
N GLN A 183 1.02 -16.99 11.08
CA GLN A 183 0.52 -15.69 10.66
C GLN A 183 -0.57 -15.82 9.57
N ARG A 184 -0.36 -16.69 8.60
CA ARG A 184 -1.38 -16.98 7.58
C ARG A 184 -2.66 -17.53 8.20
N ARG A 185 -2.57 -18.47 9.14
CA ARG A 185 -3.72 -19.03 9.84
C ARG A 185 -4.49 -17.97 10.63
N ARG A 186 -3.77 -17.07 11.34
CA ARG A 186 -4.36 -15.94 12.06
C ARG A 186 -5.06 -14.97 11.11
N PHE A 187 -4.47 -14.70 9.96
CA PHE A 187 -5.07 -13.84 8.94
C PHE A 187 -6.40 -14.39 8.43
N LEU A 188 -6.43 -15.67 8.07
CA LEU A 188 -7.65 -16.33 7.61
C LEU A 188 -8.74 -16.35 8.69
N ALA A 189 -8.40 -16.68 9.94
CA ALA A 189 -9.32 -16.64 11.06
C ALA A 189 -9.87 -15.21 11.33
N ALA A 190 -9.05 -14.18 11.18
CA ALA A 190 -9.49 -12.79 11.27
C ALA A 190 -10.50 -12.44 10.18
N LEU A 191 -10.28 -12.90 8.95
CA LEU A 191 -11.24 -12.70 7.84
C LEU A 191 -12.58 -13.43 8.10
N GLU A 192 -12.53 -14.65 8.63
CA GLU A 192 -13.73 -15.41 9.01
C GLU A 192 -14.55 -14.71 10.09
N SER A 193 -13.90 -13.93 10.97
CA SER A 193 -14.58 -13.13 12.00
C SER A 193 -15.31 -11.89 11.45
N CYS A 194 -15.03 -11.50 10.20
CA CYS A 194 -15.62 -10.35 9.54
C CYS A 194 -16.93 -10.72 8.85
N GLU A 195 -18.06 -10.28 9.41
CA GLU A 195 -19.39 -10.58 8.84
C GLU A 195 -19.55 -10.05 7.41
N ASN A 196 -20.00 -10.90 6.49
CA ASN A 196 -20.32 -10.55 5.10
C ASN A 196 -19.16 -9.89 4.33
N ILE A 197 -17.92 -10.26 4.63
CA ILE A 197 -16.79 -9.84 3.84
C ILE A 197 -16.77 -10.62 2.50
N ASP A 198 -16.78 -9.90 1.38
CA ASP A 198 -16.69 -10.52 0.05
C ASP A 198 -15.25 -10.40 -0.47
N LEU A 199 -14.47 -11.45 -0.25
CA LEU A 199 -13.07 -11.49 -0.68
C LEU A 199 -12.89 -11.49 -2.19
N SER A 200 -13.92 -11.83 -2.99
CA SER A 200 -13.83 -11.87 -4.44
C SER A 200 -13.69 -10.47 -5.06
N THR A 201 -14.10 -9.45 -4.34
CA THR A 201 -14.04 -8.04 -4.76
C THR A 201 -12.83 -7.29 -4.23
N LEU A 202 -12.06 -7.91 -3.34
CA LEU A 202 -10.96 -7.28 -2.61
C LEU A 202 -9.57 -7.69 -3.15
N LEU A 203 -8.60 -6.83 -2.93
CA LEU A 203 -7.19 -7.22 -2.95
C LEU A 203 -6.84 -7.88 -1.59
N VAL A 204 -6.38 -9.12 -1.62
CA VAL A 204 -6.01 -9.89 -0.43
C VAL A 204 -4.58 -10.37 -0.54
#